data_bc5ddfe9b3093ca19261101395a1785b
#
_entry.id   bc5ddfe9b3093ca19261101395a1785b
#
_cell.length_a   1.000
_cell.length_b   1.000
_cell.length_c   1.000
_cell.angle_alpha   90.00
_cell.angle_beta   90.00
_cell.angle_gamma   90.00
#
_symmetry.space_group_name_H-M   'P 1'
#
loop_
_entity.id
_entity.type
_entity.pdbx_description
1 polymer ?
#
loop_
_entity_poly.entity_id
_entity_poly.type
_entity_poly.pdbx_seq_one_letter_code
_entity_poly.pdbx_strand_id
1 'polypeptide(L)'
;RRYVEREEVNGYNIPLEWNGNTGAIYNPNNLAFLKRLQDEGLLEKGYLYNIDEPIIPINSATGEVDTNSTGYQKLNRYRMDIYRLLTGVYGTKPLDEWRQYPLRVIITAPYLVLEDMIKDWCPIWYNDNYTNPYNVNMMSEEKIRSLQAEGSTVWWYGCNVPHEPYPNYHIQDDLMVPRLVHWMQRDAGITGELYWATTLWGSWYSSSASVDYSIDIWNDPDTVQSDIKGDGMLVYPGTVTDEYVGRNVPVPTLRLEAIRDGFEDYEYLTMLEEKYAAAAARL
;
A
#
# COMPACT_ATOMS: atom_id res chain seq x y z
N ARG A 1 -18.89 4.42 9.06
CA ARG A 1 -19.20 3.51 10.16
C ARG A 1 -19.72 2.16 9.68
N ARG A 2 -20.89 2.07 9.04
CA ARG A 2 -21.50 0.80 8.57
C ARG A 2 -20.58 -0.06 7.70
N TYR A 3 -19.68 0.54 6.95
CA TYR A 3 -18.70 -0.17 6.12
C TYR A 3 -17.59 -0.76 6.97
N VAL A 4 -16.99 0.02 7.87
CA VAL A 4 -15.84 -0.40 8.69
C VAL A 4 -16.20 -1.47 9.73
N GLU A 5 -17.46 -1.49 10.18
CA GLU A 5 -17.98 -2.48 11.14
C GLU A 5 -18.20 -3.88 10.54
N ARG A 6 -18.10 -4.02 9.23
CA ARG A 6 -18.25 -5.33 8.57
C ARG A 6 -17.03 -6.22 8.84
N GLU A 7 -17.24 -7.51 9.00
CA GLU A 7 -16.16 -8.46 9.27
C GLU A 7 -15.17 -8.55 8.11
N GLU A 8 -15.66 -8.42 6.88
CA GLU A 8 -14.84 -8.49 5.66
C GLU A 8 -13.90 -7.28 5.50
N VAL A 9 -14.14 -6.19 6.23
CA VAL A 9 -13.29 -5.00 6.21
C VAL A 9 -12.23 -5.11 7.29
N ASN A 10 -11.01 -5.41 6.90
CA ASN A 10 -9.85 -5.55 7.78
C ASN A 10 -8.99 -4.28 7.87
N GLY A 11 -9.19 -3.31 6.98
CA GLY A 11 -8.51 -2.02 7.01
C GLY A 11 -9.20 -0.95 6.17
N TYR A 12 -8.96 0.33 6.51
CA TYR A 12 -9.41 1.47 5.72
C TYR A 12 -8.49 2.67 5.88
N ASN A 13 -8.30 3.43 4.80
CA ASN A 13 -7.55 4.68 4.88
C ASN A 13 -8.38 5.75 5.61
N ILE A 14 -7.76 6.41 6.58
CA ILE A 14 -8.36 7.52 7.31
C ILE A 14 -8.07 8.81 6.55
N PRO A 15 -9.10 9.49 6.01
CA PRO A 15 -8.92 10.68 5.18
C PRO A 15 -8.64 11.91 6.05
N LEU A 16 -7.40 12.13 6.43
CA LEU A 16 -7.00 13.36 7.13
C LEU A 16 -6.69 14.48 6.13
N GLU A 17 -7.07 15.70 6.51
CA GLU A 17 -6.62 16.90 5.79
C GLU A 17 -5.11 17.07 5.92
N TRP A 18 -4.41 17.21 4.81
CA TRP A 18 -2.97 17.42 4.81
C TRP A 18 -2.53 18.42 3.75
N ASN A 19 -1.41 19.09 4.00
CA ASN A 19 -0.83 20.02 3.04
C ASN A 19 0.27 19.32 2.24
N GLY A 20 -0.03 18.93 1.01
CA GLY A 20 0.89 18.21 0.13
C GLY A 20 2.19 18.97 -0.19
N ASN A 21 2.21 20.29 -0.10
CA ASN A 21 3.40 21.10 -0.35
C ASN A 21 4.37 21.11 0.83
N THR A 22 3.85 21.14 2.06
CA THR A 22 4.66 21.27 3.29
C THR A 22 4.79 19.97 4.08
N GLY A 23 3.99 18.96 3.78
CA GLY A 23 3.88 17.72 4.57
C GLY A 23 3.11 17.89 5.88
N ALA A 24 2.52 19.06 6.14
CA ALA A 24 1.78 19.30 7.38
C ALA A 24 0.46 18.55 7.41
N ILE A 25 0.24 17.75 8.45
CA ILE A 25 -0.99 16.97 8.68
C ILE A 25 -1.61 17.27 10.06
N TYR A 26 -0.85 17.81 10.99
CA TYR A 26 -1.37 18.15 12.31
C TYR A 26 -2.22 19.42 12.24
N ASN A 27 -3.48 19.28 12.59
CA ASN A 27 -4.40 20.37 12.91
C ASN A 27 -5.43 19.91 13.97
N PRO A 28 -6.13 20.84 14.65
CA PRO A 28 -7.12 20.48 15.68
C PRO A 28 -8.27 19.63 15.16
N ASN A 29 -8.70 19.79 13.91
CA ASN A 29 -9.80 19.02 13.31
C ASN A 29 -9.39 17.57 13.10
N ASN A 30 -8.18 17.34 12.56
CA ASN A 30 -7.63 15.99 12.38
C ASN A 30 -7.49 15.27 13.72
N LEU A 31 -6.98 15.96 14.75
CA LEU A 31 -6.87 15.38 16.07
C LEU A 31 -8.25 15.04 16.69
N ALA A 32 -9.21 15.94 16.57
CA ALA A 32 -10.58 15.71 17.04
C ALA A 32 -11.24 14.54 16.30
N PHE A 33 -11.00 14.43 15.00
CA PHE A 33 -11.50 13.35 14.16
C PHE A 33 -10.93 11.98 14.59
N LEU A 34 -9.62 11.88 14.78
CA LEU A 34 -8.99 10.65 15.26
C LEU A 34 -9.49 10.24 16.66
N LYS A 35 -9.64 11.19 17.58
CA LYS A 35 -10.21 10.92 18.90
C LYS A 35 -11.63 10.37 18.81
N ARG A 36 -12.47 10.96 17.95
CA ARG A 36 -13.82 10.44 17.74
C ARG A 36 -13.80 9.01 17.16
N LEU A 37 -12.90 8.70 16.22
CA LEU A 37 -12.77 7.34 15.71
C LEU A 37 -12.32 6.36 16.80
N GLN A 38 -11.45 6.79 17.71
CA GLN A 38 -11.04 5.99 18.85
C GLN A 38 -12.22 5.73 19.81
N ASP A 39 -12.97 6.77 20.18
CA ASP A 39 -14.14 6.65 21.06
C ASP A 39 -15.24 5.76 20.46
N GLU A 40 -15.34 5.70 19.14
CA GLU A 40 -16.27 4.85 18.41
C GLU A 40 -15.74 3.43 18.13
N GLY A 41 -14.51 3.09 18.55
CA GLY A 41 -13.88 1.78 18.31
C GLY A 41 -13.55 1.51 16.85
N LEU A 42 -13.42 2.54 16.02
CA LEU A 42 -13.17 2.42 14.58
C LEU A 42 -11.68 2.58 14.22
N LEU A 43 -10.87 3.11 15.14
CA LEU A 43 -9.49 3.46 14.85
C LEU A 43 -8.57 2.24 14.66
N GLU A 44 -8.89 1.09 15.26
CA GLU A 44 -8.07 -0.11 15.21
C GLU A 44 -7.89 -0.69 13.79
N LYS A 45 -8.91 -0.55 12.94
CA LYS A 45 -8.85 -0.94 11.53
C LYS A 45 -8.30 0.18 10.62
N GLY A 46 -8.04 1.35 11.18
CA GLY A 46 -7.60 2.52 10.41
C GLY A 46 -6.10 2.52 10.12
N TYR A 47 -5.73 3.12 8.99
CA TYR A 47 -4.35 3.47 8.70
C TYR A 47 -4.28 4.87 8.07
N LEU A 48 -3.14 5.53 8.23
CA LEU A 48 -2.83 6.80 7.58
C LEU A 48 -1.91 6.53 6.40
N TYR A 49 -2.31 7.04 5.24
CA TYR A 49 -1.53 6.98 4.01
C TYR A 49 -1.68 8.31 3.27
N ASN A 50 -0.73 9.20 3.46
CA ASN A 50 -0.82 10.56 2.92
C ASN A 50 0.36 10.91 2.00
N ILE A 51 1.47 10.17 2.07
CA ILE A 51 2.65 10.40 1.24
C ILE A 51 2.90 9.14 0.44
N ASP A 52 2.86 9.32 -0.87
CA ASP A 52 3.11 8.29 -1.86
C ASP A 52 4.49 8.50 -2.48
N GLU A 53 5.26 7.44 -2.63
CA GLU A 53 6.57 7.36 -3.27
C GLU A 53 7.46 8.60 -3.03
N PRO A 54 7.75 8.95 -1.77
CA PRO A 54 8.49 10.17 -1.49
C PRO A 54 9.91 10.09 -2.02
N ILE A 55 10.25 11.04 -2.88
CA ILE A 55 11.62 11.19 -3.39
C ILE A 55 12.47 11.84 -2.31
N ILE A 56 13.48 11.12 -1.84
CA ILE A 56 14.46 11.62 -0.87
C ILE A 56 15.78 11.81 -1.61
N PRO A 57 16.21 13.05 -1.85
CA PRO A 57 17.47 13.30 -2.49
C PRO A 57 18.64 12.79 -1.66
N ILE A 58 19.51 12.04 -2.31
CA ILE A 58 20.78 11.60 -1.75
C ILE A 58 21.89 12.36 -2.44
N ASN A 59 22.84 12.87 -1.68
CA ASN A 59 24.03 13.46 -2.21
C ASN A 59 24.86 12.36 -2.90
N SER A 60 24.97 12.43 -4.21
CA SER A 60 25.67 11.42 -5.02
C SER A 60 27.17 11.32 -4.71
N ALA A 61 27.77 12.36 -4.12
CA ALA A 61 29.19 12.36 -3.76
C ALA A 61 29.46 11.71 -2.40
N THR A 62 28.53 11.79 -1.45
CA THR A 62 28.71 11.26 -0.08
C THR A 62 27.87 10.02 0.21
N GLY A 63 26.85 9.74 -0.61
CA GLY A 63 25.86 8.71 -0.33
C GLY A 63 24.90 9.07 0.82
N GLU A 64 24.98 10.28 1.35
CA GLU A 64 24.18 10.73 2.49
C GLU A 64 22.91 11.43 2.02
N VAL A 65 21.88 11.37 2.84
CA VAL A 65 20.61 12.07 2.61
C VAL A 65 20.83 13.58 2.66
N ASP A 66 20.32 14.30 1.66
CA ASP A 66 20.28 15.76 1.69
C ASP A 66 19.15 16.24 2.61
N THR A 67 19.48 16.44 3.88
CA THR A 67 18.55 16.92 4.91
C THR A 67 18.04 18.35 4.68
N ASN A 68 18.67 19.11 3.77
CA ASN A 68 18.23 20.45 3.39
C ASN A 68 17.25 20.44 2.20
N SER A 69 17.07 19.30 1.55
CA SER A 69 16.14 19.20 0.42
C SER A 69 14.70 19.44 0.84
N THR A 70 13.91 19.99 -0.07
CA THR A 70 12.47 20.19 0.15
C THR A 70 11.75 18.88 0.43
N GLY A 71 12.15 17.79 -0.25
CA GLY A 71 11.59 16.45 -0.04
C GLY A 71 11.80 15.94 1.39
N TYR A 72 13.05 16.04 1.87
CA TYR A 72 13.36 15.65 3.26
C TYR A 72 12.61 16.51 4.28
N GLN A 73 12.60 17.82 4.12
CA GLN A 73 11.92 18.73 5.04
C GLN A 73 10.41 18.47 5.10
N LYS A 74 9.79 18.17 3.97
CA LYS A 74 8.38 17.77 3.89
C LYS A 74 8.11 16.47 4.68
N LEU A 75 8.95 15.46 4.49
CA LEU A 75 8.83 14.19 5.21
C LEU A 75 9.08 14.35 6.70
N ASN A 76 10.09 15.12 7.07
CA ASN A 76 10.38 15.40 8.47
C ASN A 76 9.22 16.13 9.15
N ARG A 77 8.59 17.07 8.45
CA ARG A 77 7.39 17.75 8.96
C ARG A 77 6.22 16.78 9.15
N TYR A 78 5.95 15.94 8.15
CA TYR A 78 4.92 14.90 8.22
C TYR A 78 5.15 13.99 9.42
N ARG A 79 6.35 13.47 9.58
CA ARG A 79 6.79 12.64 10.68
C ARG A 79 6.51 13.26 12.06
N MET A 80 6.92 14.52 12.24
CA MET A 80 6.71 15.24 13.50
C MET A 80 5.22 15.44 13.79
N ASP A 81 4.43 15.73 12.78
CA ASP A 81 3.00 15.93 12.94
C ASP A 81 2.26 14.62 13.21
N ILE A 82 2.67 13.50 12.62
CA ILE A 82 2.16 12.16 12.97
C ILE A 82 2.41 11.87 14.45
N TYR A 83 3.64 12.10 14.94
CA TYR A 83 3.94 11.91 16.36
C TYR A 83 3.02 12.75 17.25
N ARG A 84 2.76 14.01 16.89
CA ARG A 84 1.84 14.89 17.62
C ARG A 84 0.40 14.37 17.60
N LEU A 85 -0.07 13.82 16.50
CA LEU A 85 -1.39 13.20 16.41
C LEU A 85 -1.48 11.96 17.29
N LEU A 86 -0.51 11.05 17.20
CA LEU A 86 -0.47 9.82 17.99
C LEU A 86 -0.42 10.11 19.48
N THR A 87 0.44 11.03 19.92
CA THR A 87 0.51 11.44 21.32
C THR A 87 -0.77 12.13 21.79
N GLY A 88 -1.41 12.89 20.89
CA GLY A 88 -2.68 13.54 21.17
C GLY A 88 -3.85 12.57 21.35
N VAL A 89 -3.81 11.42 20.67
CA VAL A 89 -4.85 10.37 20.74
C VAL A 89 -4.59 9.41 21.89
N TYR A 90 -3.36 8.88 22.00
CA TYR A 90 -3.04 7.78 22.91
C TYR A 90 -2.25 8.19 24.15
N GLY A 91 -1.92 9.47 24.31
CA GLY A 91 -0.99 9.95 25.32
C GLY A 91 0.48 9.80 24.88
N THR A 92 1.35 10.50 25.59
CA THR A 92 2.80 10.48 25.30
C THR A 92 3.42 9.17 25.76
N LYS A 93 4.12 8.49 24.87
CA LYS A 93 4.97 7.34 25.14
C LYS A 93 6.45 7.73 24.99
N PRO A 94 7.37 7.01 25.65
CA PRO A 94 8.80 7.10 25.34
C PRO A 94 9.07 6.87 23.83
N LEU A 95 10.12 7.50 23.29
CA LEU A 95 10.43 7.40 21.86
C LEU A 95 10.74 5.97 21.41
N ASP A 96 11.31 5.16 22.28
CA ASP A 96 11.58 3.73 22.03
C ASP A 96 10.31 2.86 22.06
N GLU A 97 9.21 3.37 22.61
CA GLU A 97 7.91 2.69 22.65
C GLU A 97 6.93 3.17 21.57
N TRP A 98 7.31 4.10 20.71
CA TRP A 98 6.39 4.70 19.73
C TRP A 98 5.78 3.67 18.75
N ARG A 99 6.48 2.58 18.46
CA ARG A 99 5.96 1.47 17.65
C ARG A 99 4.74 0.76 18.27
N GLN A 100 4.50 0.95 19.55
CA GLN A 100 3.35 0.37 20.25
C GLN A 100 2.05 1.16 20.08
N TYR A 101 2.07 2.30 19.39
CA TYR A 101 0.83 2.99 19.06
C TYR A 101 0.01 2.14 18.06
N PRO A 102 -1.30 1.87 18.35
CA PRO A 102 -2.11 0.98 17.53
C PRO A 102 -2.33 1.48 16.09
N LEU A 103 -2.48 2.81 15.90
CA LEU A 103 -2.74 3.40 14.60
C LEU A 103 -1.56 3.16 13.65
N ARG A 104 -1.84 2.54 12.51
CA ARG A 104 -0.87 2.30 11.46
C ARG A 104 -0.61 3.57 10.66
N VAL A 105 0.65 3.80 10.35
CA VAL A 105 1.09 4.89 9.47
C VAL A 105 1.90 4.25 8.35
N ILE A 106 1.31 4.14 7.18
CA ILE A 106 1.88 3.43 6.03
C ILE A 106 2.53 4.43 5.09
N ILE A 107 3.69 4.10 4.59
CA ILE A 107 4.42 4.90 3.61
C ILE A 107 5.04 4.01 2.53
N THR A 108 4.90 4.41 1.27
CA THR A 108 5.53 3.78 0.11
C THR A 108 6.93 4.36 -0.12
N ALA A 109 7.81 4.25 0.86
CA ALA A 109 9.16 4.81 0.81
C ALA A 109 10.23 3.75 1.06
N PRO A 110 11.44 3.96 0.53
CA PRO A 110 12.60 3.28 1.04
C PRO A 110 12.83 3.72 2.50
N TYR A 111 13.12 2.76 3.35
CA TYR A 111 13.27 2.89 4.81
C TYR A 111 14.36 3.87 5.28
N LEU A 112 15.26 4.29 4.42
CA LEU A 112 16.57 4.90 4.76
C LEU A 112 16.53 6.18 5.59
N VAL A 113 15.38 6.84 5.75
CA VAL A 113 15.35 8.19 6.34
C VAL A 113 14.33 8.35 7.46
N LEU A 114 13.45 7.37 7.66
CA LEU A 114 12.29 7.52 8.55
C LEU A 114 12.15 6.39 9.57
N GLU A 115 13.16 5.54 9.72
CA GLU A 115 13.12 4.37 10.61
C GLU A 115 12.77 4.69 12.07
N ASP A 116 13.12 5.87 12.50
CA ASP A 116 12.85 6.34 13.86
C ASP A 116 11.42 6.81 14.10
N MET A 117 10.58 6.89 13.05
CA MET A 117 9.21 7.43 13.20
C MET A 117 8.13 6.80 12.32
N ILE A 118 8.47 5.96 11.36
CA ILE A 118 7.50 5.18 10.58
C ILE A 118 7.65 3.72 10.98
N LYS A 119 6.56 3.13 11.46
CA LYS A 119 6.58 1.74 11.90
C LYS A 119 6.01 0.78 10.85
N ASP A 120 5.22 1.29 9.92
CA ASP A 120 4.53 0.49 8.94
C ASP A 120 5.00 0.89 7.54
N TRP A 121 5.47 -0.09 6.77
CA TRP A 121 6.12 0.11 5.50
C TRP A 121 5.34 -0.58 4.40
N CYS A 122 5.32 0.01 3.22
CA CYS A 122 4.70 -0.57 2.04
C CYS A 122 5.64 -0.40 0.82
N PRO A 123 6.76 -1.12 0.77
CA PRO A 123 7.63 -1.11 -0.41
C PRO A 123 6.99 -1.84 -1.57
N ILE A 124 7.44 -1.55 -2.79
CA ILE A 124 7.14 -2.40 -3.93
C ILE A 124 7.84 -3.76 -3.77
N TRP A 125 7.17 -4.85 -4.16
CA TRP A 125 7.78 -6.19 -3.96
C TRP A 125 8.98 -6.45 -4.85
N TYR A 126 9.03 -5.81 -6.04
CA TYR A 126 10.20 -5.83 -6.91
C TYR A 126 10.16 -4.63 -7.86
N ASN A 127 11.31 -4.11 -8.25
CA ASN A 127 11.42 -3.04 -9.23
C ASN A 127 12.53 -3.38 -10.24
N ASP A 128 12.14 -3.80 -11.43
CA ASP A 128 13.03 -4.18 -12.53
C ASP A 128 13.58 -2.98 -13.32
N ASN A 129 12.99 -1.80 -13.16
CA ASN A 129 13.53 -0.53 -13.68
C ASN A 129 14.68 0.02 -12.82
N TYR A 130 15.29 -0.83 -12.03
CA TYR A 130 16.32 -0.48 -11.05
C TYR A 130 17.66 -0.14 -11.72
N THR A 131 17.76 1.04 -12.29
CA THR A 131 19.02 1.61 -12.79
C THR A 131 19.63 2.64 -11.83
N ASN A 132 18.87 3.10 -10.86
CA ASN A 132 19.29 4.10 -9.88
C ASN A 132 19.25 3.51 -8.46
N PRO A 133 20.41 3.26 -7.82
CA PRO A 133 20.46 2.72 -6.46
C PRO A 133 19.80 3.61 -5.41
N TYR A 134 19.40 4.82 -5.78
CA TYR A 134 18.75 5.78 -4.90
C TYR A 134 17.24 5.87 -5.08
N ASN A 135 16.70 5.20 -6.09
CA ASN A 135 15.25 5.19 -6.36
C ASN A 135 14.64 3.84 -5.95
N VAL A 136 14.84 3.48 -4.70
CA VAL A 136 14.52 2.15 -4.18
C VAL A 136 13.27 2.21 -3.34
N ASN A 137 12.12 2.03 -3.95
CA ASN A 137 10.90 1.71 -3.20
C ASN A 137 10.85 0.23 -2.80
N MET A 138 11.88 -0.54 -3.15
CA MET A 138 12.04 -1.95 -2.85
C MET A 138 12.80 -2.15 -1.54
N MET A 139 12.48 -3.20 -0.81
CA MET A 139 13.12 -3.57 0.44
C MET A 139 13.60 -5.02 0.37
N SER A 140 14.84 -5.30 0.81
CA SER A 140 15.35 -6.66 0.87
C SER A 140 14.60 -7.50 1.91
N GLU A 141 14.51 -8.80 1.71
CA GLU A 141 13.89 -9.72 2.68
C GLU A 141 14.55 -9.63 4.06
N GLU A 142 15.88 -9.50 4.11
CA GLU A 142 16.61 -9.35 5.37
C GLU A 142 16.12 -8.11 6.14
N LYS A 143 15.93 -6.98 5.43
CA LYS A 143 15.44 -5.76 6.04
C LYS A 143 13.98 -5.89 6.47
N ILE A 144 13.14 -6.54 5.66
CA ILE A 144 11.75 -6.84 6.01
C ILE A 144 11.70 -7.63 7.32
N ARG A 145 12.45 -8.72 7.40
CA ARG A 145 12.51 -9.56 8.62
C ARG A 145 13.04 -8.81 9.85
N SER A 146 14.03 -7.93 9.67
CA SER A 146 14.56 -7.07 10.74
C SER A 146 13.48 -6.14 11.27
N LEU A 147 12.76 -5.43 10.40
CA LEU A 147 11.68 -4.52 10.80
C LEU A 147 10.52 -5.24 11.49
N GLN A 148 10.16 -6.42 10.99
CA GLN A 148 9.12 -7.25 11.62
C GLN A 148 9.54 -7.71 13.03
N ALA A 149 10.80 -8.10 13.21
CA ALA A 149 11.34 -8.47 14.52
C ALA A 149 11.33 -7.30 15.52
N GLU A 150 11.40 -6.07 15.04
CA GLU A 150 11.25 -4.84 15.82
C GLU A 150 9.79 -4.42 16.07
N GLY A 151 8.81 -5.19 15.54
CA GLY A 151 7.38 -4.93 15.70
C GLY A 151 6.77 -4.03 14.62
N SER A 152 7.48 -3.79 13.53
CA SER A 152 6.94 -3.10 12.36
C SER A 152 6.01 -4.01 11.56
N THR A 153 5.01 -3.40 10.90
CA THR A 153 4.20 -4.08 9.88
C THR A 153 4.78 -3.77 8.50
N VAL A 154 4.90 -4.77 7.67
CA VAL A 154 5.33 -4.57 6.27
C VAL A 154 4.23 -5.08 5.34
N TRP A 155 3.79 -4.20 4.46
CA TRP A 155 2.90 -4.48 3.35
C TRP A 155 3.70 -4.42 2.06
N TRP A 156 3.14 -4.90 0.99
CA TRP A 156 3.66 -4.67 -0.35
C TRP A 156 2.67 -3.87 -1.20
N TYR A 157 3.19 -3.14 -2.20
CA TYR A 157 2.35 -2.59 -3.24
C TYR A 157 2.84 -3.00 -4.63
N GLY A 158 1.93 -2.99 -5.59
CA GLY A 158 2.19 -3.16 -7.00
C GLY A 158 1.52 -2.07 -7.83
N CYS A 159 2.10 -1.81 -8.99
CA CYS A 159 1.62 -0.85 -9.97
C CYS A 159 2.08 -1.30 -11.37
N ASN A 160 2.53 -0.36 -12.21
CA ASN A 160 3.13 -0.64 -13.50
C ASN A 160 4.44 -1.47 -13.43
N VAL A 161 4.98 -1.69 -12.27
CA VAL A 161 6.12 -2.59 -12.00
C VAL A 161 5.75 -3.56 -10.87
N PRO A 162 6.40 -4.74 -10.81
CA PRO A 162 7.40 -5.30 -11.72
C PRO A 162 6.83 -5.81 -13.05
N HIS A 163 7.72 -6.09 -14.01
CA HIS A 163 7.44 -6.82 -15.25
C HIS A 163 7.89 -8.28 -15.15
N GLU A 164 7.50 -9.11 -16.11
CA GLU A 164 8.02 -10.48 -16.21
C GLU A 164 9.56 -10.53 -16.11
N PRO A 165 10.12 -11.52 -15.40
CA PRO A 165 9.48 -12.73 -14.85
C PRO A 165 8.90 -12.59 -13.44
N TYR A 166 8.81 -11.38 -12.91
CA TYR A 166 8.27 -11.12 -11.58
C TYR A 166 6.75 -10.95 -11.63
N PRO A 167 6.00 -11.51 -10.67
CA PRO A 167 4.55 -11.50 -10.71
C PRO A 167 3.96 -10.10 -10.54
N ASN A 168 2.90 -9.81 -11.28
CA ASN A 168 2.09 -8.61 -11.16
C ASN A 168 0.62 -8.91 -11.57
N TYR A 169 -0.19 -7.87 -11.73
CA TYR A 169 -1.61 -7.98 -12.08
C TYR A 169 -1.91 -7.48 -13.49
N HIS A 170 -0.94 -7.56 -14.41
CA HIS A 170 -1.10 -7.13 -15.80
C HIS A 170 -1.89 -8.15 -16.64
N ILE A 171 -2.51 -7.71 -17.74
CA ILE A 171 -3.27 -8.60 -18.62
C ILE A 171 -2.36 -9.58 -19.37
N GLN A 172 -1.13 -9.16 -19.69
CA GLN A 172 -0.16 -9.98 -20.41
C GLN A 172 0.43 -11.10 -19.56
N ASP A 173 0.29 -11.03 -18.24
CA ASP A 173 0.79 -12.06 -17.34
C ASP A 173 -0.13 -13.30 -17.36
N ASP A 174 0.44 -14.48 -17.17
CA ASP A 174 -0.34 -15.69 -16.97
C ASP A 174 -1.31 -15.55 -15.80
N LEU A 175 -2.53 -16.05 -15.95
CA LEU A 175 -3.57 -15.91 -14.92
C LEU A 175 -3.19 -16.52 -13.54
N MET A 176 -2.21 -17.39 -13.50
CA MET A 176 -1.66 -17.92 -12.25
C MET A 176 -0.79 -16.90 -11.49
N VAL A 177 -0.23 -15.92 -12.21
CA VAL A 177 0.75 -14.96 -11.66
C VAL A 177 0.15 -14.08 -10.54
N PRO A 178 -1.05 -13.50 -10.66
CA PRO A 178 -1.68 -12.76 -9.57
C PRO A 178 -1.85 -13.59 -8.27
N ARG A 179 -2.09 -14.90 -8.40
CA ARG A 179 -2.19 -15.81 -7.26
C ARG A 179 -0.84 -16.03 -6.57
N LEU A 180 0.25 -16.10 -7.34
CA LEU A 180 1.61 -16.32 -6.81
C LEU A 180 2.12 -15.17 -5.95
N VAL A 181 1.69 -13.94 -6.18
CA VAL A 181 2.04 -12.79 -5.33
C VAL A 181 1.77 -13.09 -3.85
N HIS A 182 0.63 -13.69 -3.54
CA HIS A 182 0.22 -13.98 -2.16
C HIS A 182 1.01 -15.12 -1.51
N TRP A 183 1.49 -16.06 -2.32
CA TRP A 183 2.41 -17.09 -1.84
C TRP A 183 3.76 -16.48 -1.45
N MET A 184 4.27 -15.54 -2.28
CA MET A 184 5.48 -14.79 -1.98
C MET A 184 5.30 -13.91 -0.75
N GLN A 185 4.15 -13.24 -0.61
CA GLN A 185 3.82 -12.47 0.58
C GLN A 185 3.85 -13.35 1.83
N ARG A 186 3.28 -14.54 1.76
CA ARG A 186 3.26 -15.47 2.88
C ARG A 186 4.66 -15.90 3.29
N ASP A 187 5.52 -16.22 2.33
CA ASP A 187 6.93 -16.60 2.58
C ASP A 187 7.73 -15.46 3.20
N ALA A 188 7.54 -14.24 2.72
CA ALA A 188 8.19 -13.04 3.24
C ALA A 188 7.57 -12.48 4.54
N GLY A 189 6.46 -13.07 5.04
CA GLY A 189 5.74 -12.57 6.22
C GLY A 189 5.03 -11.24 6.00
N ILE A 190 4.67 -10.92 4.77
CA ILE A 190 3.92 -9.71 4.41
C ILE A 190 2.45 -9.88 4.78
N THR A 191 1.89 -8.93 5.49
CA THR A 191 0.55 -9.02 6.09
C THR A 191 -0.49 -8.12 5.45
N GLY A 192 -0.12 -7.42 4.38
CA GLY A 192 -1.05 -6.54 3.67
C GLY A 192 -0.56 -6.19 2.28
N GLU A 193 -1.49 -5.77 1.48
CA GLU A 193 -1.26 -5.37 0.10
C GLU A 193 -1.98 -4.07 -0.22
N LEU A 194 -1.32 -3.24 -1.01
CA LEU A 194 -1.87 -2.07 -1.63
C LEU A 194 -1.70 -2.20 -3.15
N TYR A 195 -2.80 -2.16 -3.88
CA TYR A 195 -2.76 -1.98 -5.32
C TYR A 195 -3.28 -0.58 -5.64
N TRP A 196 -2.54 0.19 -6.39
CA TRP A 196 -2.72 1.64 -6.53
C TRP A 196 -4.08 2.06 -7.10
N ALA A 197 -4.68 1.24 -7.97
CA ALA A 197 -6.01 1.45 -8.52
C ALA A 197 -6.67 0.11 -8.90
N THR A 198 -8.00 0.08 -8.91
CA THR A 198 -8.79 -1.08 -9.33
C THR A 198 -9.81 -0.75 -10.42
N THR A 199 -10.11 0.54 -10.60
CA THR A 199 -11.15 1.06 -11.50
C THR A 199 -10.66 2.24 -12.32
N LEU A 200 -9.42 2.18 -12.80
CA LEU A 200 -8.87 3.19 -13.69
C LEU A 200 -9.47 3.03 -15.10
N TRP A 201 -10.61 3.65 -15.32
CA TRP A 201 -11.36 3.57 -16.58
C TRP A 201 -10.99 4.68 -17.57
N GLY A 202 -9.73 5.00 -17.64
CA GLY A 202 -9.21 6.03 -18.52
C GLY A 202 -7.70 5.96 -18.67
N SER A 203 -7.11 6.83 -19.46
CA SER A 203 -5.66 6.88 -19.68
C SER A 203 -4.99 7.99 -18.90
N TRP A 204 -3.83 7.71 -18.32
CA TRP A 204 -2.94 8.66 -17.66
C TRP A 204 -2.01 9.41 -18.64
N TYR A 205 -2.10 9.14 -19.96
CA TYR A 205 -1.20 9.72 -20.95
C TYR A 205 -1.36 11.22 -21.19
N SER A 206 -2.27 11.86 -20.50
CA SER A 206 -2.43 13.30 -20.60
C SER A 206 -1.38 14.02 -19.75
N SER A 207 -0.59 14.87 -20.38
CA SER A 207 0.36 15.80 -19.74
C SER A 207 -0.31 16.78 -18.73
N SER A 208 -1.61 16.71 -18.56
CA SER A 208 -2.44 17.56 -17.72
C SER A 208 -2.89 16.94 -16.41
N ALA A 209 -2.35 15.79 -15.99
CA ALA A 209 -2.78 15.06 -14.80
C ALA A 209 -4.29 14.73 -14.74
N SER A 210 -4.96 14.76 -15.87
CA SER A 210 -6.37 14.35 -16.00
C SER A 210 -6.46 13.01 -16.69
N VAL A 211 -7.30 12.14 -16.16
CA VAL A 211 -7.59 10.85 -16.77
C VAL A 211 -8.48 11.07 -17.99
N ASP A 212 -8.08 10.54 -19.14
CA ASP A 212 -8.90 10.55 -20.35
C ASP A 212 -9.89 9.38 -20.30
N TYR A 213 -11.14 9.67 -20.03
CA TYR A 213 -12.23 8.68 -19.99
C TYR A 213 -12.87 8.42 -21.36
N SER A 214 -12.35 8.99 -22.45
CA SER A 214 -12.90 8.78 -23.79
C SER A 214 -12.43 7.49 -24.46
N ILE A 215 -11.45 6.82 -23.89
CA ILE A 215 -10.92 5.56 -24.42
C ILE A 215 -11.86 4.38 -24.17
N ASP A 216 -11.91 3.45 -25.13
CA ASP A 216 -12.63 2.19 -24.97
C ASP A 216 -11.71 1.15 -24.31
N ILE A 217 -11.73 1.10 -22.97
CA ILE A 217 -10.88 0.21 -22.17
C ILE A 217 -11.15 -1.28 -22.42
N TRP A 218 -12.28 -1.64 -23.02
CA TRP A 218 -12.58 -3.01 -23.40
C TRP A 218 -11.75 -3.49 -24.61
N ASN A 219 -11.48 -2.57 -25.53
CA ASN A 219 -10.70 -2.83 -26.74
C ASN A 219 -9.27 -2.32 -26.66
N ASP A 220 -9.02 -1.31 -25.79
CA ASP A 220 -7.71 -0.71 -25.60
C ASP A 220 -7.43 -0.54 -24.09
N PRO A 221 -6.86 -1.58 -23.43
CA PRO A 221 -6.57 -1.56 -22.01
C PRO A 221 -5.25 -0.85 -21.64
N ASP A 222 -4.64 -0.12 -22.57
CA ASP A 222 -3.40 0.65 -22.36
C ASP A 222 -3.73 1.92 -21.54
N THR A 223 -3.75 1.81 -20.23
CA THR A 223 -4.16 2.91 -19.35
C THR A 223 -3.02 3.75 -18.81
N VAL A 224 -1.85 3.15 -18.58
CA VAL A 224 -0.69 3.83 -17.98
C VAL A 224 0.48 3.88 -18.96
N GLN A 225 0.84 2.76 -19.56
CA GLN A 225 1.93 2.62 -20.54
C GLN A 225 1.50 1.67 -21.64
N SER A 226 1.97 1.92 -22.87
CA SER A 226 1.57 1.14 -24.04
C SER A 226 1.98 -0.34 -24.00
N ASP A 227 2.95 -0.68 -23.20
CA ASP A 227 3.46 -2.05 -23.02
C ASP A 227 2.93 -2.75 -21.76
N ILE A 228 2.12 -2.03 -20.95
CA ILE A 228 1.56 -2.55 -19.71
C ILE A 228 0.04 -2.45 -19.76
N LYS A 229 -0.61 -3.60 -19.96
CA LYS A 229 -2.04 -3.64 -20.16
C LYS A 229 -2.81 -3.94 -18.91
N GLY A 230 -3.86 -3.16 -18.65
CA GLY A 230 -4.79 -3.37 -17.55
C GLY A 230 -4.25 -3.05 -16.17
N ASP A 231 -3.13 -2.32 -16.08
CA ASP A 231 -2.66 -1.80 -14.80
C ASP A 231 -3.68 -0.81 -14.22
N GLY A 232 -3.96 -0.93 -12.91
CA GLY A 232 -5.01 -0.15 -12.26
C GLY A 232 -6.44 -0.58 -12.59
N MET A 233 -6.65 -1.66 -13.34
CA MET A 233 -7.93 -2.06 -13.90
C MET A 233 -8.28 -3.52 -13.57
N LEU A 234 -8.71 -3.78 -12.34
CA LEU A 234 -9.16 -5.11 -11.91
C LEU A 234 -10.67 -5.29 -12.01
N VAL A 235 -11.40 -4.20 -12.14
CA VAL A 235 -12.84 -4.17 -12.33
C VAL A 235 -13.16 -3.31 -13.54
N TYR A 236 -13.95 -3.82 -14.48
CA TYR A 236 -14.37 -3.10 -15.68
C TYR A 236 -15.76 -2.46 -15.48
N PRO A 237 -16.07 -1.37 -16.18
CA PRO A 237 -17.43 -0.83 -16.17
C PRO A 237 -18.36 -1.75 -16.96
N GLY A 238 -19.51 -2.09 -16.38
CA GLY A 238 -20.56 -2.77 -17.10
C GLY A 238 -21.20 -1.83 -18.14
N THR A 239 -21.55 -2.39 -19.30
CA THR A 239 -22.23 -1.63 -20.38
C THR A 239 -23.75 -1.84 -20.31
N VAL A 240 -24.52 -0.84 -20.75
CA VAL A 240 -25.99 -0.90 -20.78
C VAL A 240 -26.49 -1.96 -21.77
N THR A 241 -25.64 -2.33 -22.76
CA THR A 241 -25.98 -3.25 -23.86
C THR A 241 -25.56 -4.69 -23.62
N ASP A 242 -24.88 -4.96 -22.51
CA ASP A 242 -24.40 -6.30 -22.22
C ASP A 242 -25.50 -7.16 -21.57
N GLU A 243 -25.99 -8.16 -22.28
CA GLU A 243 -27.02 -9.07 -21.80
C GLU A 243 -26.57 -9.92 -20.61
N TYR A 244 -25.24 -10.17 -20.49
CA TYR A 244 -24.67 -11.07 -19.48
C TYR A 244 -24.16 -10.31 -18.26
N VAL A 245 -23.71 -9.07 -18.44
CA VAL A 245 -23.02 -8.30 -17.41
C VAL A 245 -23.92 -7.20 -16.83
N GLY A 246 -25.18 -7.38 -16.84
CA GLY A 246 -26.14 -6.57 -16.09
C GLY A 246 -25.80 -5.08 -15.93
N ARG A 247 -26.03 -4.30 -16.97
CA ARG A 247 -26.49 -2.89 -16.93
C ARG A 247 -25.87 -2.02 -15.82
N ASN A 248 -24.71 -1.44 -16.06
CA ASN A 248 -24.02 -0.55 -15.10
C ASN A 248 -23.56 -1.21 -13.80
N VAL A 249 -23.33 -2.51 -13.81
CA VAL A 249 -22.74 -3.24 -12.70
C VAL A 249 -21.22 -3.38 -12.94
N PRO A 250 -20.38 -3.16 -11.93
CA PRO A 250 -18.95 -3.44 -12.04
C PRO A 250 -18.69 -4.90 -12.41
N VAL A 251 -17.79 -5.14 -13.37
CA VAL A 251 -17.43 -6.47 -13.88
C VAL A 251 -16.05 -6.86 -13.34
N PRO A 252 -15.96 -7.82 -12.40
CA PRO A 252 -14.68 -8.31 -11.92
C PRO A 252 -13.92 -9.02 -13.06
N THR A 253 -12.62 -8.85 -13.12
CA THR A 253 -11.76 -9.58 -14.04
C THR A 253 -11.37 -10.94 -13.50
N LEU A 254 -10.93 -11.85 -14.36
CA LEU A 254 -10.33 -13.13 -13.93
C LEU A 254 -9.07 -12.91 -13.07
N ARG A 255 -8.35 -11.81 -13.28
CA ARG A 255 -7.21 -11.43 -12.45
C ARG A 255 -7.65 -11.16 -11.01
N LEU A 256 -8.75 -10.42 -10.81
CA LEU A 256 -9.31 -10.18 -9.49
C LEU A 256 -9.74 -11.47 -8.79
N GLU A 257 -10.30 -12.43 -9.55
CA GLU A 257 -10.65 -13.75 -9.01
C GLU A 257 -9.38 -14.54 -8.64
N ALA A 258 -8.31 -14.47 -9.45
CA ALA A 258 -7.03 -15.12 -9.14
C ALA A 258 -6.35 -14.48 -7.90
N ILE A 259 -6.47 -13.16 -7.72
CA ILE A 259 -6.05 -12.46 -6.50
C ILE A 259 -6.82 -13.00 -5.29
N ARG A 260 -8.15 -13.12 -5.39
CA ARG A 260 -8.96 -13.70 -4.32
C ARG A 260 -8.50 -15.12 -3.96
N ASP A 261 -8.29 -15.97 -4.96
CA ASP A 261 -7.81 -17.34 -4.74
C ASP A 261 -6.41 -17.33 -4.06
N GLY A 262 -5.57 -16.35 -4.39
CA GLY A 262 -4.28 -16.15 -3.74
C GLY A 262 -4.40 -15.77 -2.26
N PHE A 263 -5.34 -14.89 -1.91
CA PHE A 263 -5.64 -14.57 -0.51
C PHE A 263 -6.17 -15.78 0.25
N GLU A 264 -7.03 -16.58 -0.38
CA GLU A 264 -7.51 -17.83 0.22
C GLU A 264 -6.35 -18.81 0.47
N ASP A 265 -5.43 -18.95 -0.47
CA ASP A 265 -4.20 -19.76 -0.28
C ASP A 265 -3.34 -19.25 0.88
N TYR A 266 -3.16 -17.93 0.99
CA TYR A 266 -2.44 -17.31 2.10
C TYR A 266 -3.04 -17.73 3.45
N GLU A 267 -4.36 -17.65 3.59
CA GLU A 267 -5.09 -18.06 4.78
C GLU A 267 -4.94 -19.57 5.07
N TYR A 268 -5.05 -20.42 4.04
CA TYR A 268 -4.84 -21.85 4.21
C TYR A 268 -3.43 -22.19 4.67
N LEU A 269 -2.42 -21.55 4.12
CA LEU A 269 -1.03 -21.73 4.54
C LEU A 269 -0.81 -21.27 5.98
N THR A 270 -1.42 -20.14 6.37
CA THR A 270 -1.38 -19.64 7.75
C THR A 270 -2.00 -20.64 8.72
N MET A 271 -3.21 -21.14 8.41
CA MET A 271 -3.88 -22.16 9.23
C MET A 271 -3.08 -23.46 9.33
N LEU A 272 -2.39 -23.86 8.26
CA LEU A 272 -1.55 -25.05 8.24
C LEU A 272 -0.35 -24.92 9.18
N GLU A 273 0.33 -23.77 9.14
CA GLU A 273 1.46 -23.49 10.02
C GLU A 273 1.05 -23.46 11.50
N GLU A 274 -0.06 -22.81 11.82
CA GLU A 274 -0.58 -22.77 13.19
C GLU A 274 -0.89 -24.18 13.72
N LYS A 275 -1.50 -25.03 12.91
CA LYS A 275 -1.77 -26.43 13.27
C LYS A 275 -0.48 -27.24 13.43
N TYR A 276 0.48 -27.02 12.54
CA TYR A 276 1.80 -27.71 12.63
C TYR A 276 2.55 -27.30 13.88
N ALA A 277 2.62 -25.99 14.17
CA ALA A 277 3.26 -25.47 15.39
C ALA A 277 2.59 -26.01 16.65
N ALA A 278 1.25 -26.05 16.69
CA ALA A 278 0.48 -26.59 17.80
C ALA A 278 0.70 -28.12 17.98
N ALA A 279 0.90 -28.84 16.89
CA ALA A 279 1.25 -30.29 16.96
C ALA A 279 2.66 -30.51 17.45
N ALA A 280 3.64 -29.74 16.94
CA ALA A 280 5.03 -29.82 17.37
C ALA A 280 5.22 -29.49 18.86
N ALA A 281 4.45 -28.52 19.38
CA ALA A 281 4.50 -28.15 20.80
C ALA A 281 3.93 -29.23 21.76
N ARG A 282 3.29 -30.28 21.25
CA ARG A 282 2.76 -31.41 22.04
C ARG A 282 3.69 -32.62 22.11
N LEU A 283 4.76 -32.61 21.32
CA LEU A 283 5.81 -33.63 21.31
C LEU A 283 6.96 -33.25 22.25
#